data_5225d78a1361fb7a57a2204412207216
#
_entry.id   5225d78a1361fb7a57a2204412207216
#
_cell.length_a   1.000
_cell.length_b   1.000
_cell.length_c   1.000
_cell.angle_alpha   90.00
_cell.angle_beta   90.00
_cell.angle_gamma   90.00
#
_symmetry.space_group_name_H-M   'P 1'
#
loop_
_entity.id
_entity.type
_entity.pdbx_description
1 polymer ?
#
loop_
_entity_poly.entity_id
_entity_poly.type
_entity_poly.pdbx_seq_one_letter_code
_entity_poly.pdbx_strand_id
1 'polypeptide(L)'
;NDLNAEIAEFILEDMGLIVDRVEDGIQCVARMEQKLAGTYDLILMDIQMPNMDGYKATQTIRRLADKKKAGIPIIAMTANAFEEDRKKAFEKGMNGHIAKPVDAEKVKKTILSALR
;
A
#
# COMPACT_ATOMS: atom_id res chain seq x y z
N ASN A 1 7.24 -10.45 2.83
CA ASN A 1 7.03 -11.86 2.60
C ASN A 1 6.39 -12.09 1.24
N ASP A 2 7.11 -12.79 0.37
CA ASP A 2 6.71 -13.01 -1.02
C ASP A 2 5.38 -13.76 -1.15
N LEU A 3 5.13 -14.72 -0.26
CA LEU A 3 3.88 -15.49 -0.31
C LEU A 3 2.67 -14.60 -0.08
N ASN A 4 2.71 -13.72 0.91
CA ASN A 4 1.60 -12.79 1.16
C ASN A 4 1.42 -11.82 -0.01
N ALA A 5 2.52 -11.36 -0.60
CA ALA A 5 2.46 -10.48 -1.76
C ALA A 5 1.85 -11.20 -2.98
N GLU A 6 2.21 -12.46 -3.21
CA GLU A 6 1.63 -13.24 -4.30
C GLU A 6 0.14 -13.45 -4.11
N ILE A 7 -0.28 -13.78 -2.90
CA ILE A 7 -1.69 -13.98 -2.59
C ILE A 7 -2.47 -12.67 -2.80
N ALA A 8 -1.93 -11.55 -2.30
CA ALA A 8 -2.56 -10.25 -2.49
C ALA A 8 -2.68 -9.90 -3.96
N GLU A 9 -1.63 -10.12 -4.74
CA GLU A 9 -1.65 -9.86 -6.18
C GLU A 9 -2.73 -10.68 -6.87
N PHE A 10 -2.82 -11.97 -6.55
CA PHE A 10 -3.87 -12.84 -7.10
C PHE A 10 -5.26 -12.31 -6.79
N ILE A 11 -5.50 -11.93 -5.53
CA ILE A 11 -6.80 -11.40 -5.11
C ILE A 11 -7.15 -10.12 -5.88
N LEU A 12 -6.19 -9.22 -6.02
CA LEU A 12 -6.40 -7.95 -6.71
C LEU A 12 -6.70 -8.18 -8.20
N GLU A 13 -5.95 -9.08 -8.84
CA GLU A 13 -6.17 -9.41 -10.24
C GLU A 13 -7.52 -10.09 -10.45
N ASP A 14 -7.94 -10.94 -9.51
CA ASP A 14 -9.25 -11.58 -9.55
C ASP A 14 -10.38 -10.56 -9.45
N MET A 15 -10.12 -9.43 -8.79
CA MET A 15 -11.07 -8.31 -8.73
C MET A 15 -11.10 -7.48 -10.02
N GLY A 16 -10.25 -7.78 -10.98
CA GLY A 16 -10.16 -7.04 -12.23
C GLY A 16 -9.17 -5.87 -12.18
N LEU A 17 -8.33 -5.80 -11.17
CA LEU A 17 -7.34 -4.73 -11.03
C LEU A 17 -6.04 -5.10 -11.73
N ILE A 18 -5.36 -4.07 -12.25
CA ILE A 18 -4.04 -4.25 -12.86
C ILE A 18 -3.01 -3.96 -11.78
N VAL A 19 -2.10 -4.91 -11.56
CA VAL A 19 -1.14 -4.84 -10.46
C VAL A 19 0.27 -4.61 -11.00
N ASP A 20 0.95 -3.62 -10.45
CA ASP A 20 2.38 -3.35 -10.68
C ASP A 20 3.09 -3.61 -9.35
N ARG A 21 3.86 -4.68 -9.27
CA ARG A 21 4.51 -5.10 -8.03
C ARG A 21 5.96 -4.64 -7.99
N VAL A 22 6.37 -4.13 -6.84
CA VAL A 22 7.78 -3.77 -6.57
C VAL A 22 8.24 -4.48 -5.30
N GLU A 23 9.56 -4.53 -5.11
CA GLU A 23 10.17 -5.35 -4.04
C GLU A 23 10.36 -4.61 -2.72
N ASP A 24 10.52 -3.29 -2.76
CA ASP A 24 10.77 -2.50 -1.54
C ASP A 24 10.25 -1.08 -1.66
N GLY A 25 10.40 -0.32 -0.56
CA GLY A 25 9.92 1.04 -0.51
C GLY A 25 10.64 2.00 -1.46
N ILE A 26 11.93 1.75 -1.72
CA ILE A 26 12.68 2.59 -2.65
C ILE A 26 12.11 2.48 -4.05
N GLN A 27 11.83 1.25 -4.49
CA GLN A 27 11.23 1.01 -5.79
C GLN A 27 9.83 1.61 -5.88
N CYS A 28 9.06 1.52 -4.81
CA CYS A 28 7.72 2.09 -4.76
C CYS A 28 7.76 3.60 -4.95
N VAL A 29 8.61 4.28 -4.21
CA VAL A 29 8.77 5.74 -4.33
C VAL A 29 9.22 6.11 -5.73
N ALA A 30 10.19 5.37 -6.29
CA ALA A 30 10.69 5.61 -7.64
C ALA A 30 9.58 5.52 -8.69
N ARG A 31 8.71 4.50 -8.58
CA ARG A 31 7.56 4.36 -9.49
C ARG A 31 6.62 5.55 -9.38
N MET A 32 6.35 5.99 -8.16
CA MET A 32 5.48 7.15 -7.95
C MET A 32 6.08 8.43 -8.54
N GLU A 33 7.38 8.59 -8.45
CA GLU A 33 8.05 9.76 -9.01
C GLU A 33 8.09 9.74 -10.53
N GLN A 34 8.35 8.57 -11.11
CA GLN A 34 8.53 8.40 -12.56
C GLN A 34 7.23 8.41 -13.35
N LYS A 35 6.15 7.86 -12.80
CA LYS A 35 4.88 7.75 -13.51
C LYS A 35 4.05 9.01 -13.36
N LEU A 36 3.23 9.27 -14.37
CA LEU A 36 2.31 10.43 -14.34
C LEU A 36 1.27 10.25 -13.23
N ALA A 37 0.82 11.37 -12.68
CA ALA A 37 -0.28 11.37 -11.73
C ALA A 37 -1.50 10.68 -12.34
N GLY A 38 -2.16 9.82 -11.55
CA GLY A 38 -3.31 9.06 -12.04
C GLY A 38 -2.96 7.73 -12.68
N THR A 39 -1.68 7.40 -12.84
CA THR A 39 -1.26 6.07 -13.31
C THR A 39 -1.70 4.99 -12.32
N TYR A 40 -1.53 5.27 -11.04
CA TYR A 40 -1.95 4.37 -9.96
C TYR A 40 -3.11 4.99 -9.20
N ASP A 41 -4.05 4.15 -8.78
CA ASP A 41 -5.21 4.57 -8.00
C ASP A 41 -5.05 4.29 -6.52
N LEU A 42 -4.15 3.38 -6.17
CA LEU A 42 -4.00 2.90 -4.80
C LEU A 42 -2.66 2.17 -4.66
N ILE A 43 -2.09 2.22 -3.47
CA ILE A 43 -0.90 1.46 -3.11
C ILE A 43 -1.26 0.50 -1.98
N LEU A 44 -0.93 -0.78 -2.17
CA LEU A 44 -0.98 -1.77 -1.10
C LEU A 44 0.45 -1.95 -0.61
N MET A 45 0.73 -1.48 0.60
CA MET A 45 2.09 -1.30 1.11
C MET A 45 2.39 -2.24 2.26
N ASP A 46 3.34 -3.15 2.05
CA ASP A 46 3.85 -3.96 3.15
C ASP A 46 4.67 -3.04 4.06
N ILE A 47 4.46 -3.15 5.37
CA ILE A 47 5.20 -2.32 6.33
C ILE A 47 6.64 -2.81 6.45
N GLN A 48 6.85 -4.14 6.48
CA GLN A 48 8.18 -4.72 6.65
C GLN A 48 8.80 -5.06 5.31
N MET A 49 9.69 -4.21 4.85
CA MET A 49 10.42 -4.39 3.60
C MET A 49 11.88 -4.05 3.78
N PRO A 50 12.79 -4.67 2.99
CA PRO A 50 14.21 -4.31 3.04
C PRO A 50 14.42 -2.90 2.48
N ASN A 51 15.57 -2.32 2.77
CA ASN A 51 16.07 -1.03 2.26
C ASN A 51 15.25 0.18 2.71
N MET A 52 13.94 0.16 2.53
CA MET A 52 13.04 1.22 2.99
C MET A 52 11.72 0.56 3.35
N ASP A 53 11.29 0.68 4.60
CA ASP A 53 10.04 0.09 5.06
C ASP A 53 8.83 0.89 4.58
N GLY A 54 7.63 0.34 4.81
CA GLY A 54 6.39 0.95 4.32
C GLY A 54 6.06 2.29 4.96
N TYR A 55 6.44 2.50 6.21
CA TYR A 55 6.22 3.79 6.87
C TYR A 55 7.05 4.88 6.21
N LYS A 56 8.33 4.60 5.98
CA LYS A 56 9.24 5.56 5.37
C LYS A 56 8.83 5.86 3.93
N ALA A 57 8.46 4.84 3.18
CA ALA A 57 7.99 5.00 1.81
C ALA A 57 6.74 5.89 1.78
N THR A 58 5.79 5.64 2.69
CA THR A 58 4.56 6.43 2.78
C THR A 58 4.87 7.90 3.07
N GLN A 59 5.72 8.16 4.06
CA GLN A 59 6.10 9.52 4.39
C GLN A 59 6.76 10.24 3.20
N THR A 60 7.61 9.54 2.48
CA THR A 60 8.28 10.07 1.30
C THR A 60 7.27 10.42 0.21
N ILE A 61 6.32 9.52 -0.06
CA ILE A 61 5.26 9.75 -1.05
C ILE A 61 4.40 10.96 -0.67
N ARG A 62 4.05 11.10 0.62
CA ARG A 62 3.23 12.22 1.10
C ARG A 62 3.91 13.58 0.94
N ARG A 63 5.24 13.59 0.75
CA ARG A 63 6.02 14.82 0.54
C ARG A 63 6.29 15.15 -0.90
N LEU A 64 5.80 14.33 -1.85
CA LEU A 64 5.97 14.62 -3.27
C LEU A 64 5.32 15.96 -3.65
N ALA A 65 5.95 16.66 -4.57
CA ALA A 65 5.46 17.98 -5.00
C ALA A 65 4.11 17.89 -5.70
N ASP A 66 3.90 16.83 -6.48
CA ASP A 66 2.60 16.61 -7.14
C ASP A 66 1.57 16.19 -6.10
N LYS A 67 0.57 17.04 -5.87
CA LYS A 67 -0.45 16.82 -4.84
C LYS A 67 -1.29 15.57 -5.08
N LYS A 68 -1.55 15.25 -6.33
CA LYS A 68 -2.32 14.06 -6.68
C LYS A 68 -1.54 12.79 -6.35
N LYS A 69 -0.25 12.76 -6.65
CA LYS A 69 0.61 11.63 -6.26
C LYS A 69 0.73 11.53 -4.75
N ALA A 70 0.95 12.67 -4.08
CA ALA A 70 1.13 12.71 -2.63
C ALA A 70 -0.13 12.26 -1.87
N GLY A 71 -1.31 12.41 -2.45
CA GLY A 71 -2.58 12.05 -1.82
C GLY A 71 -3.11 10.67 -2.16
N ILE A 72 -2.35 9.85 -2.86
CA ILE A 72 -2.80 8.52 -3.26
C ILE A 72 -3.21 7.66 -2.05
N PRO A 73 -4.33 6.93 -2.11
CA PRO A 73 -4.68 6.02 -1.01
C PRO A 73 -3.60 4.96 -0.81
N ILE A 74 -3.17 4.79 0.42
CA ILE A 74 -2.14 3.80 0.79
C ILE A 74 -2.72 2.91 1.89
N ILE A 75 -2.77 1.61 1.61
CA ILE A 75 -3.27 0.60 2.55
C ILE A 75 -2.10 -0.22 3.05
N ALA A 76 -1.89 -0.25 4.35
CA ALA A 76 -0.82 -1.02 4.96
C ALA A 76 -1.16 -2.50 5.00
N MET A 77 -0.17 -3.35 4.74
CA MET A 77 -0.24 -4.76 5.09
C MET A 77 0.66 -4.97 6.29
N THR A 78 0.11 -5.49 7.39
CA THR A 78 0.83 -5.61 8.65
C THR A 78 0.72 -7.00 9.23
N ALA A 79 1.80 -7.46 9.88
CA ALA A 79 1.79 -8.73 10.62
C ALA A 79 0.95 -8.65 11.88
N ASN A 80 0.69 -7.45 12.38
CA ASN A 80 -0.05 -7.23 13.64
C ASN A 80 -1.26 -6.34 13.40
N ALA A 81 -2.40 -6.75 14.00
CA ALA A 81 -3.64 -6.00 13.91
C ALA A 81 -3.92 -5.23 15.22
N PHE A 82 -2.88 -4.93 15.99
CA PHE A 82 -3.06 -4.20 17.24
C PHE A 82 -3.41 -2.74 16.98
N GLU A 83 -4.15 -2.17 17.90
CA GLU A 83 -4.59 -0.77 17.83
C GLU A 83 -3.42 0.20 17.68
N GLU A 84 -2.31 -0.07 18.35
CA GLU A 84 -1.11 0.75 18.28
C GLU A 84 -0.54 0.79 16.88
N ASP A 85 -0.53 -0.35 16.19
CA ASP A 85 -0.02 -0.44 14.83
C ASP A 85 -0.93 0.30 13.85
N ARG A 86 -2.23 0.24 14.08
CA ARG A 86 -3.21 1.00 13.29
C ARG A 86 -2.99 2.49 13.43
N LYS A 87 -2.81 2.95 14.67
CA LYS A 87 -2.54 4.37 14.95
C LYS A 87 -1.26 4.82 14.29
N LYS A 88 -0.21 4.01 14.39
CA LYS A 88 1.07 4.33 13.78
C LYS A 88 0.96 4.46 12.27
N ALA A 89 0.28 3.51 11.64
CA ALA A 89 0.06 3.55 10.19
C ALA A 89 -0.66 4.84 9.79
N PHE A 90 -1.72 5.18 10.51
CA PHE A 90 -2.49 6.38 10.25
C PHE A 90 -1.66 7.65 10.45
N GLU A 91 -0.89 7.71 11.53
CA GLU A 91 -0.02 8.85 11.80
C GLU A 91 1.05 9.04 10.72
N LYS A 92 1.51 7.95 10.12
CA LYS A 92 2.50 8.01 9.03
C LYS A 92 1.88 8.37 7.68
N GLY A 93 0.56 8.48 7.61
CA GLY A 93 -0.11 8.91 6.39
C GLY A 93 -0.82 7.83 5.60
N MET A 94 -0.98 6.64 6.18
CA MET A 94 -1.70 5.54 5.55
C MET A 94 -3.21 5.70 5.77
N ASN A 95 -4.00 5.18 4.82
CA ASN A 95 -5.45 5.35 4.81
C ASN A 95 -6.21 4.14 5.35
N GLY A 96 -5.54 3.02 5.53
CA GLY A 96 -6.15 1.81 6.05
C GLY A 96 -5.11 0.74 6.26
N HIS A 97 -5.55 -0.43 6.68
CA HIS A 97 -4.62 -1.54 6.92
C HIS A 97 -5.31 -2.87 6.74
N ILE A 98 -4.52 -3.89 6.40
CA ILE A 98 -4.95 -5.28 6.27
C ILE A 98 -3.96 -6.12 7.05
N ALA A 99 -4.46 -6.90 8.00
CA ALA A 99 -3.60 -7.80 8.78
C ALA A 99 -3.27 -9.05 7.98
N LYS A 100 -2.04 -9.51 8.07
CA LYS A 100 -1.62 -10.79 7.51
C LYS A 100 -2.08 -11.93 8.44
N PRO A 101 -2.43 -13.09 7.92
CA PRO A 101 -2.43 -13.47 6.51
C PRO A 101 -3.53 -12.77 5.72
N VAL A 102 -3.25 -12.48 4.45
CA VAL A 102 -4.21 -11.78 3.61
C VAL A 102 -5.42 -12.67 3.29
N ASP A 103 -6.59 -12.07 3.32
CA ASP A 103 -7.87 -12.72 3.15
C ASP A 103 -8.64 -11.97 2.07
N ALA A 104 -9.20 -12.70 1.11
CA ALA A 104 -9.87 -12.10 -0.05
C ALA A 104 -10.99 -11.14 0.37
N GLU A 105 -11.81 -11.48 1.35
CA GLU A 105 -12.91 -10.63 1.77
C GLU A 105 -12.42 -9.33 2.41
N LYS A 106 -11.39 -9.42 3.26
CA LYS A 106 -10.81 -8.24 3.89
C LYS A 106 -10.16 -7.33 2.86
N VAL A 107 -9.42 -7.92 1.92
CA VAL A 107 -8.77 -7.16 0.85
C VAL A 107 -9.82 -6.43 0.03
N LYS A 108 -10.84 -7.13 -0.45
CA LYS A 108 -11.90 -6.55 -1.27
C LYS A 108 -12.61 -5.41 -0.55
N LYS A 109 -13.00 -5.63 0.70
CA LYS A 109 -13.70 -4.64 1.50
C LYS A 109 -12.87 -3.38 1.71
N THR A 110 -11.60 -3.57 2.07
CA THR A 110 -10.70 -2.45 2.35
C THR A 110 -10.43 -1.64 1.08
N ILE A 111 -10.14 -2.33 -0.03
CA ILE A 111 -9.86 -1.67 -1.31
C ILE A 111 -11.08 -0.88 -1.80
N LEU A 112 -12.26 -1.48 -1.78
CA LEU A 112 -13.49 -0.79 -2.22
C LEU A 112 -13.78 0.44 -1.36
N SER A 113 -13.54 0.36 -0.06
CA SER A 113 -13.69 1.50 0.83
C SER A 113 -12.71 2.62 0.49
N ALA A 114 -11.48 2.27 0.17
CA ALA A 114 -10.43 3.26 -0.15
C ALA A 114 -10.64 3.94 -1.49
N LEU A 115 -11.27 3.26 -2.45
CA LEU A 115 -11.48 3.78 -3.80
C LEU A 115 -12.76 4.61 -3.96
N ARG A 116 -13.56 4.71 -2.92
CA ARG A 116 -14.78 5.53 -2.96
C ARG A 116 -14.49 7.02 -3.03
#